data_dc788499c1f98210a07f1e2a2315e904
#
_entry.id   dc788499c1f98210a07f1e2a2315e904
#
_cell.length_a   1.000
_cell.length_b   1.000
_cell.length_c   1.000
_cell.angle_alpha   90.00
_cell.angle_beta   90.00
_cell.angle_gamma   90.00
#
_symmetry.space_group_name_H-M   'P 1'
#
loop_
_entity.id
_entity.type
_entity.pdbx_description
1 polymer ?
#
loop_
_entity_poly.entity_id
_entity_poly.type
_entity_poly.pdbx_seq_one_letter_code
_entity_poly.pdbx_strand_id
1 'polypeptide(L)'
;MRINFKFLKVMIACSCFASTFANSQVHESNAINKGFEIIFNRSLGNCVTCHTIKNPNISFNNQEVQGNFAPELSYVGDKYSPSVLTQWVTDARQIRPQTLMPPYGSLTDIALPNQNKTLLTNEQIALVVEALLTLKNKP
;
A
#
# COMPACT_ATOMS: atom_id res chain seq x y z
N MET A 1 2.71 66.28 18.89
CA MET A 1 1.99 64.99 18.97
C MET A 1 2.82 63.97 18.22
N ARG A 2 3.61 63.17 18.95
CA ARG A 2 4.53 62.18 18.36
C ARG A 2 3.84 60.81 18.37
N ILE A 3 3.53 60.27 17.21
CA ILE A 3 2.93 58.97 17.06
C ILE A 3 4.06 57.91 17.03
N ASN A 4 4.05 57.00 18.01
CA ASN A 4 5.04 55.95 18.22
C ASN A 4 4.81 54.79 17.24
N PHE A 5 5.69 54.64 16.26
CA PHE A 5 5.72 53.54 15.28
C PHE A 5 6.47 52.32 15.85
N LYS A 6 5.88 51.57 16.80
CA LYS A 6 6.50 50.37 17.38
C LYS A 6 5.67 49.09 17.37
N PHE A 7 4.59 49.04 16.60
CA PHE A 7 3.74 47.81 16.52
C PHE A 7 3.50 47.31 15.11
N LEU A 8 4.56 47.16 14.30
CA LEU A 8 4.41 46.56 12.97
C LEU A 8 5.57 45.63 12.64
N LYS A 9 5.83 44.60 13.44
CA LYS A 9 6.83 43.57 13.15
C LYS A 9 6.52 42.16 13.70
N VAL A 10 5.27 41.75 13.86
CA VAL A 10 4.95 40.37 14.37
C VAL A 10 3.90 39.65 13.54
N MET A 11 3.73 39.94 12.27
CA MET A 11 2.73 39.22 11.45
C MET A 11 3.25 38.63 10.13
N ILE A 12 4.49 38.21 10.00
CA ILE A 12 5.00 37.58 8.74
C ILE A 12 5.69 36.24 9.01
N ALA A 13 5.43 35.53 10.09
CA ALA A 13 6.09 34.26 10.38
C ALA A 13 5.17 33.02 10.40
N CYS A 14 3.90 33.13 10.05
CA CYS A 14 2.95 32.01 10.19
C CYS A 14 2.44 31.40 8.88
N SER A 15 2.90 31.85 7.71
CA SER A 15 2.35 31.40 6.41
C SER A 15 3.09 30.25 5.73
N CYS A 16 4.28 29.85 6.20
CA CYS A 16 5.09 28.82 5.51
C CYS A 16 4.90 27.39 6.02
N PHE A 17 4.25 27.17 7.17
CA PHE A 17 4.13 25.81 7.74
C PHE A 17 2.93 25.01 7.24
N ALA A 18 1.89 25.63 6.70
CA ALA A 18 0.70 24.91 6.25
C ALA A 18 0.89 24.18 4.91
N SER A 19 1.81 24.65 4.06
CA SER A 19 1.98 24.09 2.70
C SER A 19 2.69 22.75 2.67
N THR A 20 3.54 22.46 3.65
CA THR A 20 4.30 21.20 3.70
C THR A 20 3.46 20.00 4.14
N PHE A 21 2.51 20.21 5.05
CA PHE A 21 1.63 19.12 5.53
C PHE A 21 0.61 18.69 4.45
N ALA A 22 0.06 19.64 3.70
CA ALA A 22 -0.91 19.33 2.64
C ALA A 22 -0.28 18.49 1.52
N ASN A 23 0.97 18.77 1.13
CA ASN A 23 1.67 18.02 0.09
C ASN A 23 2.01 16.59 0.50
N SER A 24 2.34 16.37 1.77
CA SER A 24 2.62 15.03 2.31
C SER A 24 1.39 14.12 2.28
N GLN A 25 0.23 14.63 2.69
CA GLN A 25 -1.02 13.84 2.71
C GLN A 25 -1.52 13.47 1.31
N VAL A 26 -1.37 14.36 0.33
CA VAL A 26 -1.74 14.06 -1.07
C VAL A 26 -0.82 13.00 -1.66
N HIS A 27 0.46 13.00 -1.33
CA HIS A 27 1.40 12.00 -1.80
C HIS A 27 1.11 10.62 -1.21
N GLU A 28 0.83 10.55 0.09
CA GLU A 28 0.48 9.31 0.79
C GLU A 28 -0.81 8.68 0.26
N SER A 29 -1.87 9.47 0.08
CA SER A 29 -3.14 8.98 -0.47
C SER A 29 -2.98 8.45 -1.90
N ASN A 30 -2.11 9.07 -2.71
CA ASN A 30 -1.83 8.60 -4.07
C ASN A 30 -1.06 7.26 -4.06
N ALA A 31 -0.10 7.07 -3.17
CA ALA A 31 0.65 5.82 -3.02
C ALA A 31 -0.28 4.66 -2.61
N ILE A 32 -1.16 4.88 -1.63
CA ILE A 32 -2.15 3.90 -1.18
C ILE A 32 -3.09 3.51 -2.34
N ASN A 33 -3.62 4.47 -3.10
CA ASN A 33 -4.48 4.20 -4.24
C ASN A 33 -3.77 3.35 -5.31
N LYS A 34 -2.52 3.69 -5.65
CA LYS A 34 -1.70 2.89 -6.57
C LYS A 34 -1.46 1.46 -6.06
N GLY A 35 -1.26 1.30 -4.76
CA GLY A 35 -1.13 -0.01 -4.14
C GLY A 35 -2.40 -0.85 -4.33
N PHE A 36 -3.57 -0.28 -4.11
CA PHE A 36 -4.84 -0.96 -4.37
C PHE A 36 -5.07 -1.24 -5.86
N GLU A 37 -4.69 -0.32 -6.76
CA GLU A 37 -4.71 -0.59 -8.21
C GLU A 37 -3.90 -1.85 -8.55
N ILE A 38 -2.70 -2.02 -7.99
CA ILE A 38 -1.87 -3.21 -8.21
C ILE A 38 -2.57 -4.45 -7.64
N ILE A 39 -3.12 -4.39 -6.43
CA ILE A 39 -3.82 -5.49 -5.75
C ILE A 39 -5.00 -6.00 -6.59
N PHE A 40 -5.79 -5.11 -7.16
CA PHE A 40 -6.98 -5.44 -7.93
C PHE A 40 -6.70 -5.71 -9.42
N ASN A 41 -5.57 -5.24 -9.96
CA ASN A 41 -5.26 -5.40 -11.38
C ASN A 41 -4.87 -6.83 -11.73
N ARG A 42 -5.67 -7.45 -12.59
CA ARG A 42 -5.47 -8.85 -13.04
C ARG A 42 -4.16 -9.09 -13.81
N SER A 43 -3.60 -8.03 -14.39
CA SER A 43 -2.33 -8.10 -15.13
C SER A 43 -1.10 -7.77 -14.28
N LEU A 44 -1.29 -7.43 -12.99
CA LEU A 44 -0.23 -7.08 -12.04
C LEU A 44 -0.26 -8.02 -10.83
N GLY A 45 -0.71 -7.51 -9.67
CA GLY A 45 -0.77 -8.28 -8.43
C GLY A 45 -1.83 -9.36 -8.43
N ASN A 46 -3.01 -9.05 -8.98
CA ASN A 46 -4.14 -9.98 -9.07
C ASN A 46 -4.47 -10.70 -7.74
N CYS A 47 -4.24 -10.02 -6.62
CA CYS A 47 -4.34 -10.62 -5.27
C CYS A 47 -5.77 -11.10 -4.97
N VAL A 48 -6.76 -10.36 -5.48
CA VAL A 48 -8.18 -10.64 -5.24
C VAL A 48 -8.71 -11.86 -6.00
N THR A 49 -7.95 -12.45 -6.90
CA THR A 49 -8.30 -13.76 -7.46
C THR A 49 -8.33 -14.86 -6.40
N CYS A 50 -7.48 -14.75 -5.37
CA CYS A 50 -7.42 -15.73 -4.29
C CYS A 50 -7.91 -15.16 -2.96
N HIS A 51 -7.71 -13.88 -2.69
CA HIS A 51 -8.01 -13.22 -1.43
C HIS A 51 -9.28 -12.39 -1.50
N THR A 52 -10.01 -12.33 -0.39
CA THR A 52 -11.13 -11.42 -0.19
C THR A 52 -10.67 -10.18 0.57
N ILE A 53 -11.11 -8.99 0.16
CA ILE A 53 -10.96 -7.73 0.88
C ILE A 53 -12.34 -7.12 1.04
N LYS A 54 -12.86 -7.08 2.27
CA LYS A 54 -14.13 -6.46 2.65
C LYS A 54 -13.85 -5.26 3.54
N ASN A 55 -13.62 -4.11 2.94
CA ASN A 55 -13.40 -2.88 3.68
C ASN A 55 -14.32 -1.79 3.11
N PRO A 56 -15.22 -1.20 3.93
CA PRO A 56 -16.20 -0.22 3.47
C PRO A 56 -15.58 1.09 2.99
N ASN A 57 -14.33 1.35 3.37
CA ASN A 57 -13.61 2.56 2.99
C ASN A 57 -12.90 2.44 1.63
N ILE A 58 -12.97 1.27 1.00
CA ILE A 58 -12.31 1.01 -0.29
C ILE A 58 -13.40 0.82 -1.35
N SER A 59 -13.52 1.79 -2.24
CA SER A 59 -14.44 1.74 -3.37
C SER A 59 -13.64 1.54 -4.66
N PHE A 60 -13.46 0.29 -5.08
CA PHE A 60 -12.93 -0.04 -6.41
C PHE A 60 -14.01 -0.67 -7.26
N ASN A 61 -14.11 -0.25 -8.51
CA ASN A 61 -15.13 -0.69 -9.48
C ASN A 61 -15.10 -2.20 -9.80
N ASN A 62 -14.11 -2.94 -9.31
CA ASN A 62 -13.91 -4.37 -9.59
C ASN A 62 -14.08 -5.28 -8.35
N GLN A 63 -14.75 -4.83 -7.30
CA GLN A 63 -14.94 -5.62 -6.06
C GLN A 63 -15.93 -6.77 -6.21
N GLU A 64 -16.63 -6.88 -7.33
CA GLU A 64 -17.75 -7.81 -7.49
C GLU A 64 -17.33 -9.28 -7.57
N VAL A 65 -16.09 -9.58 -7.97
CA VAL A 65 -15.60 -10.96 -8.11
C VAL A 65 -14.26 -11.14 -7.42
N GLN A 66 -14.32 -11.50 -6.15
CA GLN A 66 -13.15 -11.83 -5.34
C GLN A 66 -13.15 -13.30 -4.97
N GLY A 67 -11.95 -13.90 -4.94
CA GLY A 67 -11.77 -15.27 -4.48
C GLY A 67 -11.82 -15.39 -2.96
N ASN A 68 -12.05 -16.62 -2.50
CA ASN A 68 -12.03 -16.99 -1.09
C ASN A 68 -11.09 -18.18 -0.81
N PHE A 69 -10.22 -18.47 -1.75
CA PHE A 69 -9.29 -19.59 -1.67
C PHE A 69 -8.17 -19.35 -0.65
N ALA A 70 -7.73 -18.11 -0.52
CA ALA A 70 -6.69 -17.68 0.41
C ALA A 70 -7.29 -16.89 1.60
N PRO A 71 -6.51 -16.66 2.69
CA PRO A 71 -6.99 -15.90 3.84
C PRO A 71 -7.50 -14.51 3.48
N GLU A 72 -8.57 -14.08 4.14
CA GLU A 72 -9.12 -12.73 4.00
C GLU A 72 -8.09 -11.67 4.44
N LEU A 73 -7.96 -10.59 3.66
CA LEU A 73 -7.03 -9.49 3.90
C LEU A 73 -7.67 -8.24 4.51
N SER A 74 -8.98 -8.24 4.79
CA SER A 74 -9.76 -7.07 5.24
C SER A 74 -9.15 -6.35 6.46
N TYR A 75 -8.40 -7.06 7.29
CA TYR A 75 -7.78 -6.55 8.52
C TYR A 75 -6.31 -6.95 8.64
N VAL A 76 -5.64 -7.12 7.52
CA VAL A 76 -4.25 -7.62 7.49
C VAL A 76 -3.26 -6.62 8.10
N GLY A 77 -3.56 -5.33 8.02
CA GLY A 77 -2.75 -4.26 8.62
C GLY A 77 -2.80 -4.21 10.15
N ASP A 78 -3.77 -4.87 10.78
CA ASP A 78 -3.78 -5.08 12.24
C ASP A 78 -2.95 -6.29 12.67
N LYS A 79 -2.68 -7.21 11.74
CA LYS A 79 -2.04 -8.50 12.01
C LYS A 79 -0.53 -8.48 11.87
N TYR A 80 -0.02 -7.75 10.90
CA TYR A 80 1.36 -7.86 10.47
C TYR A 80 2.05 -6.51 10.39
N SER A 81 3.34 -6.49 10.74
CA SER A 81 4.20 -5.32 10.53
C SER A 81 4.52 -5.10 9.05
N PRO A 82 4.99 -3.90 8.67
CA PRO A 82 5.40 -3.62 7.29
C PRO A 82 6.43 -4.61 6.76
N SER A 83 7.43 -4.97 7.57
CA SER A 83 8.49 -5.91 7.19
C SER A 83 7.96 -7.32 6.91
N VAL A 84 7.02 -7.78 7.72
CA VAL A 84 6.38 -9.10 7.53
C VAL A 84 5.52 -9.11 6.28
N LEU A 85 4.73 -8.05 6.01
CA LEU A 85 3.95 -7.94 4.78
C LEU A 85 4.85 -7.87 3.54
N THR A 86 5.96 -7.13 3.62
CA THR A 86 6.95 -7.09 2.53
C THR A 86 7.49 -8.48 2.23
N GLN A 87 7.85 -9.25 3.26
CA GLN A 87 8.35 -10.61 3.09
C GLN A 87 7.29 -11.53 2.47
N TRP A 88 6.03 -11.47 2.94
CA TRP A 88 4.92 -12.23 2.36
C TRP A 88 4.71 -11.93 0.88
N VAL A 89 4.70 -10.67 0.49
CA VAL A 89 4.47 -10.27 -0.91
C VAL A 89 5.69 -10.57 -1.77
N THR A 90 6.90 -10.36 -1.25
CA THR A 90 8.12 -10.64 -2.03
C THR A 90 8.26 -12.11 -2.33
N ASP A 91 8.21 -12.95 -1.31
CA ASP A 91 8.29 -14.40 -1.46
C ASP A 91 7.69 -15.13 -0.24
N ALA A 92 6.42 -15.43 -0.32
CA ALA A 92 5.68 -16.12 0.73
C ALA A 92 6.26 -17.50 1.10
N ARG A 93 7.02 -18.13 0.20
CA ARG A 93 7.65 -19.44 0.43
C ARG A 93 8.75 -19.38 1.49
N GLN A 94 9.34 -18.20 1.72
CA GLN A 94 10.31 -17.97 2.79
C GLN A 94 9.68 -18.08 4.19
N ILE A 95 8.36 -17.83 4.29
CA ILE A 95 7.60 -17.94 5.54
C ILE A 95 6.88 -19.28 5.61
N ARG A 96 6.28 -19.70 4.49
CA ARG A 96 5.52 -20.94 4.35
C ARG A 96 5.92 -21.66 3.06
N PRO A 97 6.84 -22.61 3.11
CA PRO A 97 7.37 -23.27 1.91
C PRO A 97 6.32 -23.96 1.01
N GLN A 98 5.20 -24.38 1.59
CA GLN A 98 4.12 -25.06 0.85
C GLN A 98 2.98 -24.10 0.45
N THR A 99 3.20 -22.79 0.47
CA THR A 99 2.20 -21.83 0.04
C THR A 99 1.95 -21.92 -1.47
N LEU A 100 0.71 -21.67 -1.88
CA LEU A 100 0.35 -21.49 -3.29
C LEU A 100 0.43 -20.03 -3.74
N MET A 101 0.71 -19.12 -2.81
CA MET A 101 0.92 -17.71 -3.15
C MET A 101 2.20 -17.57 -3.99
N PRO A 102 2.13 -16.99 -5.19
CA PRO A 102 3.31 -16.82 -6.04
C PRO A 102 4.30 -15.84 -5.42
N PRO A 103 5.61 -16.00 -5.67
CA PRO A 103 6.62 -15.02 -5.29
C PRO A 103 6.56 -13.84 -6.25
N TYR A 104 6.06 -12.70 -5.78
CA TYR A 104 5.93 -11.52 -6.64
C TYR A 104 7.24 -10.79 -6.88
N GLY A 105 8.16 -10.81 -5.92
CA GLY A 105 9.44 -10.10 -5.94
C GLY A 105 10.68 -11.00 -6.02
N SER A 106 10.52 -12.31 -6.21
CA SER A 106 11.63 -13.26 -6.25
C SER A 106 11.59 -14.13 -7.49
N LEU A 107 12.75 -14.45 -8.03
CA LEU A 107 12.93 -15.44 -9.10
C LEU A 107 13.57 -16.74 -8.59
N THR A 108 13.82 -16.85 -7.29
CA THR A 108 14.43 -18.03 -6.67
C THR A 108 13.53 -19.23 -6.88
N ASP A 109 14.09 -20.33 -7.38
CA ASP A 109 13.41 -21.60 -7.63
C ASP A 109 12.18 -21.51 -8.58
N ILE A 110 12.15 -20.52 -9.47
CA ILE A 110 11.15 -20.40 -10.52
C ILE A 110 11.73 -21.03 -11.80
N ALA A 111 11.26 -22.22 -12.11
CA ALA A 111 11.67 -22.97 -13.30
C ALA A 111 10.80 -22.66 -14.53
N LEU A 112 10.42 -21.40 -14.75
CA LEU A 112 9.68 -21.02 -15.96
C LEU A 112 10.67 -20.62 -17.06
N PRO A 113 10.64 -21.27 -18.23
CA PRO A 113 11.45 -20.87 -19.37
C PRO A 113 11.15 -19.42 -19.74
N ASN A 114 12.20 -18.61 -19.89
CA ASN A 114 12.13 -17.20 -20.28
C ASN A 114 11.59 -16.21 -19.23
N GLN A 115 11.36 -16.61 -17.98
CA GLN A 115 11.03 -15.65 -16.94
C GLN A 115 12.32 -15.02 -16.38
N ASN A 116 12.64 -13.81 -16.84
CA ASN A 116 13.81 -13.05 -16.42
C ASN A 116 13.46 -11.82 -15.56
N LYS A 117 12.18 -11.67 -15.19
CA LYS A 117 11.67 -10.55 -14.39
C LYS A 117 10.71 -11.05 -13.33
N THR A 118 10.74 -10.41 -12.17
CA THR A 118 9.75 -10.60 -11.11
C THR A 118 8.36 -10.15 -11.56
N LEU A 119 7.31 -10.68 -10.93
CA LEU A 119 5.93 -10.28 -11.21
C LEU A 119 5.68 -8.82 -10.86
N LEU A 120 6.26 -8.35 -9.75
CA LEU A 120 6.23 -6.96 -9.31
C LEU A 120 7.65 -6.45 -9.07
N THR A 121 7.85 -5.15 -9.25
CA THR A 121 9.08 -4.47 -8.84
C THR A 121 9.08 -4.21 -7.34
N ASN A 122 10.24 -3.88 -6.76
CA ASN A 122 10.33 -3.53 -5.34
C ASN A 122 9.45 -2.31 -4.98
N GLU A 123 9.37 -1.33 -5.88
CA GLU A 123 8.53 -0.14 -5.70
C GLU A 123 7.03 -0.53 -5.70
N GLN A 124 6.63 -1.42 -6.59
CA GLN A 124 5.26 -1.93 -6.63
C GLN A 124 4.92 -2.73 -5.37
N ILE A 125 5.85 -3.54 -4.86
CA ILE A 125 5.69 -4.27 -3.59
C ILE A 125 5.53 -3.28 -2.43
N ALA A 126 6.34 -2.21 -2.37
CA ALA A 126 6.20 -1.19 -1.34
C ALA A 126 4.80 -0.54 -1.36
N LEU A 127 4.31 -0.16 -2.54
CA LEU A 127 2.95 0.40 -2.70
C LEU A 127 1.86 -0.59 -2.25
N VAL A 128 1.98 -1.87 -2.60
CA VAL A 128 1.06 -2.92 -2.15
C VAL A 128 1.07 -3.03 -0.62
N VAL A 129 2.25 -3.01 0.00
CA VAL A 129 2.38 -3.09 1.46
C VAL A 129 1.76 -1.87 2.14
N GLU A 130 1.99 -0.65 1.63
CA GLU A 130 1.35 0.57 2.14
C GLU A 130 -0.18 0.46 2.09
N ALA A 131 -0.74 -0.01 0.98
CA ALA A 131 -2.18 -0.22 0.85
C ALA A 131 -2.69 -1.28 1.85
N LEU A 132 -2.01 -2.43 1.99
CA LEU A 132 -2.39 -3.48 2.93
C LEU A 132 -2.35 -3.01 4.38
N LEU A 133 -1.42 -2.11 4.75
CA LEU A 133 -1.31 -1.54 6.08
C LEU A 133 -2.48 -0.62 6.45
N THR A 134 -3.24 -0.13 5.47
CA THR A 134 -4.47 0.64 5.74
C THR A 134 -5.67 -0.24 6.07
N LEU A 135 -5.59 -1.55 5.78
CA LEU A 135 -6.63 -2.53 6.08
C LEU A 135 -6.62 -2.89 7.58
N LYS A 136 -7.26 -2.03 8.37
CA LYS A 136 -7.31 -2.06 9.83
C LYS A 136 -8.74 -1.96 10.35
N ASN A 137 -8.86 -1.96 11.68
CA ASN A 137 -10.11 -1.79 12.42
C ASN A 137 -11.03 -3.01 12.30
N LYS A 138 -10.49 -4.16 12.68
CA LYS A 138 -11.33 -5.35 12.90
C LYS A 138 -12.34 -5.00 13.99
N PRO A 139 -13.67 -5.13 13.72
CA PRO A 139 -14.71 -4.90 14.71
C PRO A 139 -14.61 -5.86 15.88
#